data_dd79ac01282049d726f48e742fb14e0b
#
_entry.id   dd79ac01282049d726f48e742fb14e0b
#
_cell.length_a   1.000
_cell.length_b   1.000
_cell.length_c   1.000
_cell.angle_alpha   90.00
_cell.angle_beta   90.00
_cell.angle_gamma   90.00
#
_symmetry.space_group_name_H-M   'P 1'
#
loop_
_entity.id
_entity.type
_entity.pdbx_description
1 polymer ?
#
loop_
_entity_poly.entity_id
_entity_poly.type
_entity_poly.pdbx_seq_one_letter_code
_entity_poly.pdbx_strand_id
1 'polypeptide(L)'
;MMKSKLIVIVTTIAALMAYQVILMLVSKAHYDTPDDNKNGVSQRAFPYPYRCGLAICSDTDWTGTIAEFLTIMEYLNTSNETVLGTGLGLEIGNSFYGTIHDDYFGFNIQDPEMVEVITEMIRLGYMDCIHSFTQAENREEIVATVQELVRRNCQLDVWVNHSNNASNVGSWACNQGDNVTSDIYHTDFSVPRLGLRFFWTKDVTSIVGQGRALTLPAYFSGFDRCNKLGSLKNFALKEMVKFSLAPMWGRYSTRLHNDLIWPVELEDGQRVFGFSRCNMSSGQRSCAGGLAENLRPGVLQALVDSEGYMVIYTHIGKNDGYPYLSEELCGNLKGLAERSRGGEILVATTSRLLNYYANRKYLEWHSEVHDGKTLICVDSISDPVRGKFEPTVEDLQGATFYVEDPDEVVMLIGGEPYTGFSRNGTDHTRRKSVTIPWVGLESIDELMLEYRDRGLFGKVGQGSTTRLGQDHSLLGALIHGDQPLVALVRSGRSRVSQSPRIH
;
A
#
# COMPACT_ATOMS: atom_id res chain seq x y z
N MET A 1 -8.30 1.60 48.16
CA MET A 1 -7.35 1.34 47.05
C MET A 1 -8.02 0.79 45.80
N MET A 2 -8.92 -0.21 45.85
CA MET A 2 -9.60 -0.78 44.68
C MET A 2 -10.58 0.22 44.00
N LYS A 3 -11.37 0.98 44.78
CA LYS A 3 -12.30 2.00 44.24
C LYS A 3 -11.58 3.15 43.51
N SER A 4 -10.43 3.62 44.03
CA SER A 4 -9.66 4.68 43.39
C SER A 4 -9.02 4.22 42.08
N LYS A 5 -8.55 2.98 42.00
CA LYS A 5 -8.04 2.41 40.75
C LYS A 5 -9.13 2.25 39.68
N LEU A 6 -10.35 1.85 40.11
CA LEU A 6 -11.49 1.74 39.19
C LEU A 6 -11.91 3.11 38.63
N ILE A 7 -11.96 4.14 39.50
CA ILE A 7 -12.28 5.52 39.05
C ILE A 7 -11.26 6.01 38.03
N VAL A 8 -9.95 5.82 38.28
CA VAL A 8 -8.90 6.22 37.32
C VAL A 8 -9.09 5.51 35.99
N ILE A 9 -9.35 4.20 36.01
CA ILE A 9 -9.56 3.43 34.76
C ILE A 9 -10.78 3.97 33.99
N VAL A 10 -11.91 4.16 34.68
CA VAL A 10 -13.15 4.67 34.04
C VAL A 10 -12.96 6.07 33.49
N THR A 11 -12.27 6.96 34.22
CA THR A 11 -12.01 8.33 33.76
C THR A 11 -11.08 8.34 32.57
N THR A 12 -10.05 7.48 32.54
CA THR A 12 -9.14 7.36 31.40
C THR A 12 -9.86 6.84 30.17
N ILE A 13 -10.71 5.82 30.31
CA ILE A 13 -11.51 5.30 29.19
C ILE A 13 -12.47 6.38 28.66
N ALA A 14 -13.15 7.12 29.56
CA ALA A 14 -14.06 8.20 29.15
C ALA A 14 -13.32 9.33 28.40
N ALA A 15 -12.14 9.71 28.88
CA ALA A 15 -11.30 10.71 28.21
C ALA A 15 -10.83 10.25 26.82
N LEU A 16 -10.41 8.98 26.69
CA LEU A 16 -10.05 8.40 25.40
C LEU A 16 -11.24 8.35 24.45
N MET A 17 -12.43 7.97 24.93
CA MET A 17 -13.64 7.97 24.09
C MET A 17 -14.02 9.38 23.64
N ALA A 18 -13.97 10.37 24.52
CA ALA A 18 -14.22 11.77 24.16
C ALA A 18 -13.21 12.28 23.11
N TYR A 19 -11.94 11.95 23.27
CA TYR A 19 -10.91 12.28 22.30
C TYR A 19 -11.18 11.64 20.92
N GLN A 20 -11.61 10.38 20.87
CA GLN A 20 -11.99 9.72 19.60
C GLN A 20 -13.18 10.40 18.93
N VAL A 21 -14.17 10.84 19.70
CA VAL A 21 -15.31 11.63 19.12
C VAL A 21 -14.80 12.93 18.52
N ILE A 22 -13.88 13.63 19.18
CA ILE A 22 -13.26 14.84 18.65
C ILE A 22 -12.51 14.53 17.35
N LEU A 23 -11.70 13.48 17.32
CA LEU A 23 -11.00 13.05 16.10
C LEU A 23 -11.96 12.73 14.95
N MET A 24 -13.09 12.08 15.23
CA MET A 24 -14.12 11.84 14.22
C MET A 24 -14.74 13.13 13.68
N LEU A 25 -15.02 14.10 14.56
CA LEU A 25 -15.57 15.40 14.14
C LEU A 25 -14.55 16.19 13.30
N VAL A 26 -13.29 16.19 13.72
CA VAL A 26 -12.20 16.84 12.96
C VAL A 26 -11.98 16.14 11.62
N SER A 27 -11.95 14.79 11.61
CA SER A 27 -11.86 14.01 10.39
C SER A 27 -13.04 14.28 9.46
N LYS A 28 -14.25 14.35 10.00
CA LYS A 28 -15.43 14.71 9.19
C LYS A 28 -15.29 16.08 8.55
N ALA A 29 -14.90 17.10 9.32
CA ALA A 29 -14.69 18.45 8.80
C ALA A 29 -13.57 18.50 7.73
N HIS A 30 -12.55 17.64 7.85
CA HIS A 30 -11.47 17.53 6.85
C HIS A 30 -11.95 16.96 5.52
N TYR A 31 -12.90 16.00 5.54
CA TYR A 31 -13.43 15.35 4.34
C TYR A 31 -14.75 15.93 3.84
N ASP A 32 -15.51 16.65 4.69
CA ASP A 32 -16.70 17.42 4.30
C ASP A 32 -16.28 18.75 3.66
N THR A 33 -15.29 18.75 2.76
CA THR A 33 -15.10 19.90 1.88
C THR A 33 -16.40 20.09 1.07
N PRO A 34 -16.86 21.32 0.85
CA PRO A 34 -18.01 21.56 0.00
C PRO A 34 -17.79 20.81 -1.31
N ASP A 35 -18.75 19.96 -1.65
CA ASP A 35 -18.78 19.33 -2.97
C ASP A 35 -18.52 20.44 -3.98
N ASP A 36 -17.47 20.34 -4.78
CA ASP A 36 -17.13 21.34 -5.81
C ASP A 36 -18.19 21.32 -6.92
N ASN A 37 -19.46 21.30 -6.50
CA ASN A 37 -20.60 21.28 -7.39
C ASN A 37 -20.77 22.67 -8.04
N LYS A 38 -19.83 22.96 -8.92
CA LYS A 38 -19.90 24.13 -9.78
C LYS A 38 -20.74 23.73 -10.99
N ASN A 39 -21.88 24.40 -11.17
CA ASN A 39 -22.75 24.20 -12.33
C ASN A 39 -23.27 22.74 -12.53
N GLY A 40 -23.57 22.03 -11.44
CA GLY A 40 -24.09 20.66 -11.51
C GLY A 40 -23.06 19.56 -11.76
N VAL A 41 -21.78 19.91 -11.87
CA VAL A 41 -20.66 18.96 -12.04
C VAL A 41 -19.95 18.73 -10.71
N SER A 42 -19.62 17.47 -10.40
CA SER A 42 -18.77 17.14 -9.24
C SER A 42 -17.85 15.96 -9.57
N GLN A 43 -16.66 15.96 -8.96
CA GLN A 43 -15.68 14.89 -9.17
C GLN A 43 -16.07 13.62 -8.41
N ARG A 44 -16.04 12.47 -9.09
CA ARG A 44 -16.26 11.16 -8.49
C ARG A 44 -14.99 10.68 -7.77
N ALA A 45 -15.16 9.90 -6.70
CA ALA A 45 -14.03 9.42 -5.91
C ALA A 45 -13.20 8.32 -6.60
N PHE A 46 -13.80 7.53 -7.48
CA PHE A 46 -13.18 6.39 -8.16
C PHE A 46 -13.50 6.40 -9.65
N PRO A 47 -12.68 5.72 -10.48
CA PRO A 47 -13.04 5.51 -11.87
C PRO A 47 -14.40 4.81 -11.99
N TYR A 48 -15.22 5.21 -12.96
CA TYR A 48 -16.43 4.46 -13.26
C TYR A 48 -16.07 3.06 -13.79
N PRO A 49 -16.73 1.96 -13.38
CA PRO A 49 -17.90 1.92 -12.48
C PRO A 49 -17.54 1.70 -11.00
N TYR A 50 -16.26 1.62 -10.62
CA TYR A 50 -15.78 1.19 -9.30
C TYR A 50 -16.27 2.07 -8.16
N ARG A 51 -16.46 1.46 -6.97
CA ARG A 51 -16.93 2.12 -5.76
C ARG A 51 -15.82 2.34 -4.72
N CYS A 52 -14.77 1.54 -4.79
CA CYS A 52 -13.63 1.60 -3.87
C CYS A 52 -12.35 1.12 -4.57
N GLY A 53 -11.20 1.33 -3.93
CA GLY A 53 -9.90 0.93 -4.46
C GLY A 53 -9.13 0.03 -3.51
N LEU A 54 -8.50 -1.02 -4.05
CA LEU A 54 -7.68 -1.98 -3.33
C LEU A 54 -6.35 -2.17 -4.04
N ALA A 55 -5.25 -2.05 -3.30
CA ALA A 55 -3.94 -2.51 -3.73
C ALA A 55 -3.45 -3.64 -2.81
N ILE A 56 -2.80 -4.64 -3.40
CA ILE A 56 -2.10 -5.69 -2.68
C ILE A 56 -0.64 -5.61 -3.10
N CYS A 57 0.26 -5.43 -2.13
CA CYS A 57 1.71 -5.47 -2.34
C CYS A 57 2.27 -6.69 -1.61
N SER A 58 2.88 -7.61 -2.36
CA SER A 58 3.60 -8.74 -1.77
C SER A 58 5.08 -8.44 -1.71
N ASP A 59 5.65 -8.44 -0.52
CA ASP A 59 7.10 -8.39 -0.38
C ASP A 59 7.69 -9.77 -0.72
N THR A 60 8.77 -9.79 -1.50
CA THR A 60 9.33 -11.03 -2.06
C THR A 60 10.34 -11.73 -1.17
N ASP A 61 10.63 -11.22 0.03
CA ASP A 61 11.64 -11.71 0.96
C ASP A 61 11.41 -13.15 1.49
N TRP A 62 10.22 -13.69 1.33
CA TRP A 62 9.89 -15.10 1.62
C TRP A 62 9.69 -15.94 0.36
N THR A 63 9.94 -15.38 -0.81
CA THR A 63 9.90 -16.10 -2.08
C THR A 63 11.28 -16.73 -2.33
N GLY A 64 11.34 -18.03 -2.42
CA GLY A 64 12.63 -18.75 -2.45
C GLY A 64 13.29 -18.82 -3.82
N THR A 65 12.50 -18.71 -4.90
CA THR A 65 13.00 -18.91 -6.27
C THR A 65 12.21 -18.11 -7.29
N ILE A 66 12.81 -17.87 -8.47
CA ILE A 66 12.12 -17.34 -9.65
C ILE A 66 10.88 -18.16 -9.98
N ALA A 67 11.00 -19.50 -9.96
CA ALA A 67 9.90 -20.41 -10.30
C ALA A 67 8.69 -20.24 -9.36
N GLU A 68 8.93 -20.10 -8.06
CA GLU A 68 7.87 -19.84 -7.08
C GLU A 68 7.19 -18.49 -7.34
N PHE A 69 7.98 -17.44 -7.54
CA PHE A 69 7.48 -16.11 -7.88
C PHE A 69 6.60 -16.14 -9.12
N LEU A 70 7.12 -16.69 -10.22
CA LEU A 70 6.40 -16.73 -11.50
C LEU A 70 5.12 -17.56 -11.41
N THR A 71 5.13 -18.69 -10.69
CA THR A 71 3.95 -19.54 -10.51
C THR A 71 2.82 -18.78 -9.80
N ILE A 72 3.16 -18.02 -8.76
CA ILE A 72 2.19 -17.21 -8.01
C ILE A 72 1.70 -16.05 -8.87
N MET A 73 2.61 -15.32 -9.54
CA MET A 73 2.25 -14.17 -10.38
C MET A 73 1.42 -14.56 -11.58
N GLU A 74 1.71 -15.69 -12.21
CA GLU A 74 0.89 -16.19 -13.31
C GLU A 74 -0.56 -16.43 -12.87
N TYR A 75 -0.77 -17.07 -11.72
CA TYR A 75 -2.13 -17.28 -11.19
C TYR A 75 -2.84 -15.96 -10.84
N LEU A 76 -2.14 -15.01 -10.25
CA LEU A 76 -2.77 -13.76 -9.79
C LEU A 76 -3.06 -12.79 -10.93
N ASN A 77 -2.13 -12.64 -11.88
CA ASN A 77 -2.08 -11.50 -12.81
C ASN A 77 -2.36 -11.86 -14.26
N THR A 78 -2.55 -13.14 -14.59
CA THR A 78 -2.86 -13.57 -15.96
C THR A 78 -4.26 -14.18 -16.07
N SER A 79 -4.67 -14.48 -17.28
CA SER A 79 -5.84 -15.31 -17.60
C SER A 79 -5.48 -16.76 -17.99
N ASN A 80 -4.20 -17.14 -17.94
CA ASN A 80 -3.70 -18.43 -18.33
C ASN A 80 -4.22 -19.58 -17.45
N GLU A 81 -4.23 -20.80 -17.98
CA GLU A 81 -4.38 -21.99 -17.16
C GLU A 81 -3.07 -22.30 -16.43
N THR A 82 -3.12 -22.37 -15.13
CA THR A 82 -1.98 -22.52 -14.24
C THR A 82 -2.09 -23.76 -13.35
N VAL A 83 -1.04 -24.10 -12.63
CA VAL A 83 -1.08 -25.20 -11.64
C VAL A 83 -2.02 -24.94 -10.46
N LEU A 84 -2.45 -23.68 -10.27
CA LEU A 84 -3.40 -23.27 -9.23
C LEU A 84 -4.83 -23.08 -9.77
N GLY A 85 -5.04 -23.36 -11.03
CA GLY A 85 -6.29 -23.17 -11.77
C GLY A 85 -6.22 -22.01 -12.74
N THR A 86 -7.35 -21.62 -13.32
CA THR A 86 -7.43 -20.47 -14.23
C THR A 86 -7.00 -19.21 -13.55
N GLY A 87 -6.12 -18.45 -14.16
CA GLY A 87 -5.61 -17.18 -13.65
C GLY A 87 -6.69 -16.15 -13.38
N LEU A 88 -6.43 -15.24 -12.49
CA LEU A 88 -7.43 -14.31 -11.95
C LEU A 88 -7.52 -12.98 -12.72
N GLY A 89 -6.47 -12.62 -13.47
CA GLY A 89 -6.40 -11.37 -14.24
C GLY A 89 -6.49 -10.12 -13.34
N LEU A 90 -5.87 -10.19 -12.15
CA LEU A 90 -5.79 -9.07 -11.22
C LEU A 90 -4.52 -8.24 -11.46
N GLU A 91 -4.47 -7.03 -10.91
CA GLU A 91 -3.26 -6.21 -10.87
C GLU A 91 -2.65 -6.25 -9.47
N ILE A 92 -2.03 -7.38 -9.10
CA ILE A 92 -1.34 -7.55 -7.82
C ILE A 92 0.11 -7.11 -7.96
N GLY A 93 0.52 -6.13 -7.16
CA GLY A 93 1.88 -5.59 -7.16
C GLY A 93 2.81 -6.32 -6.20
N ASN A 94 4.10 -6.05 -6.36
CA ASN A 94 5.15 -6.64 -5.51
C ASN A 94 6.19 -5.59 -5.14
N SER A 95 6.87 -5.83 -4.02
CA SER A 95 8.11 -5.14 -3.68
C SER A 95 9.29 -6.12 -3.71
N PHE A 96 10.44 -5.63 -4.09
CA PHE A 96 11.68 -6.41 -4.11
C PHE A 96 12.78 -5.71 -3.32
N TYR A 97 13.69 -6.48 -2.76
CA TYR A 97 14.90 -5.94 -2.15
C TYR A 97 15.87 -5.44 -3.22
N GLY A 98 16.33 -4.21 -3.09
CA GLY A 98 17.51 -3.73 -3.80
C GLY A 98 18.77 -4.23 -3.09
N THR A 99 19.81 -4.57 -3.83
CA THR A 99 21.12 -5.03 -3.31
C THR A 99 21.00 -6.30 -2.48
N ILE A 100 20.93 -7.44 -3.16
CA ILE A 100 20.95 -8.77 -2.56
C ILE A 100 22.23 -9.49 -3.00
N HIS A 101 22.88 -10.17 -2.07
CA HIS A 101 24.08 -10.98 -2.30
C HIS A 101 23.84 -12.49 -2.08
N ASP A 102 22.72 -12.84 -1.44
CA ASP A 102 22.31 -14.19 -1.14
C ASP A 102 21.37 -14.77 -2.21
N ASP A 103 21.02 -16.06 -2.09
CA ASP A 103 20.12 -16.80 -2.98
C ASP A 103 18.62 -16.43 -2.78
N TYR A 104 18.31 -15.30 -2.17
CA TYR A 104 16.93 -14.82 -2.03
C TYR A 104 16.44 -14.14 -3.31
N PHE A 105 15.13 -14.19 -3.55
CA PHE A 105 14.51 -13.45 -4.64
C PHE A 105 14.58 -11.94 -4.37
N GLY A 106 15.45 -11.27 -5.12
CA GLY A 106 15.68 -9.82 -5.02
C GLY A 106 16.68 -9.36 -6.06
N PHE A 107 16.96 -8.05 -6.09
CA PHE A 107 17.83 -7.48 -7.12
C PHE A 107 19.30 -7.77 -6.80
N ASN A 108 19.81 -8.87 -7.36
CA ASN A 108 21.22 -9.27 -7.31
C ASN A 108 21.87 -9.00 -8.67
N ILE A 109 22.75 -7.99 -8.76
CA ILE A 109 23.43 -7.61 -10.00
C ILE A 109 24.27 -8.78 -10.58
N GLN A 110 24.68 -9.73 -9.75
CA GLN A 110 25.48 -10.89 -10.15
C GLN A 110 24.62 -12.05 -10.74
N ASP A 111 23.28 -11.94 -10.62
CA ASP A 111 22.34 -12.90 -11.18
C ASP A 111 21.57 -12.28 -12.37
N PRO A 112 22.03 -12.51 -13.62
CA PRO A 112 21.41 -11.90 -14.79
C PRO A 112 19.94 -12.32 -15.02
N GLU A 113 19.58 -13.55 -14.68
CA GLU A 113 18.22 -14.08 -14.86
C GLU A 113 17.26 -13.42 -13.87
N MET A 114 17.66 -13.30 -12.61
CA MET A 114 16.90 -12.58 -11.57
C MET A 114 16.69 -11.10 -11.94
N VAL A 115 17.77 -10.44 -12.38
CA VAL A 115 17.74 -9.06 -12.83
C VAL A 115 16.79 -8.89 -14.02
N GLU A 116 16.81 -9.81 -15.00
CA GLU A 116 15.91 -9.77 -16.15
C GLU A 116 14.44 -9.86 -15.71
N VAL A 117 14.10 -10.86 -14.91
CA VAL A 117 12.73 -11.06 -14.43
C VAL A 117 12.24 -9.84 -13.64
N ILE A 118 13.03 -9.34 -12.69
CA ILE A 118 12.65 -8.18 -11.87
C ILE A 118 12.47 -6.94 -12.75
N THR A 119 13.42 -6.64 -13.64
CA THR A 119 13.34 -5.42 -14.47
C THR A 119 12.21 -5.47 -15.48
N GLU A 120 11.88 -6.66 -16.00
CA GLU A 120 10.71 -6.82 -16.88
C GLU A 120 9.41 -6.59 -16.12
N MET A 121 9.27 -7.18 -14.92
CA MET A 121 8.11 -6.97 -14.06
C MET A 121 7.96 -5.50 -13.62
N ILE A 122 9.08 -4.77 -13.40
CA ILE A 122 9.03 -3.33 -13.13
C ILE A 122 8.48 -2.57 -14.34
N ARG A 123 9.00 -2.84 -15.54
CA ARG A 123 8.56 -2.15 -16.78
C ARG A 123 7.09 -2.38 -17.10
N LEU A 124 6.56 -3.55 -16.76
CA LEU A 124 5.16 -3.90 -16.95
C LEU A 124 4.26 -3.47 -15.78
N GLY A 125 4.85 -2.93 -14.71
CA GLY A 125 4.13 -2.36 -13.56
C GLY A 125 3.69 -3.35 -12.49
N TYR A 126 4.06 -4.64 -12.59
CA TYR A 126 3.71 -5.69 -11.60
C TYR A 126 4.71 -5.81 -10.46
N MET A 127 5.88 -5.20 -10.58
CA MET A 127 6.83 -5.00 -9.50
C MET A 127 7.03 -3.50 -9.32
N ASP A 128 6.12 -2.88 -8.58
CA ASP A 128 5.92 -1.44 -8.54
C ASP A 128 6.50 -0.76 -7.30
N CYS A 129 7.08 -1.56 -6.39
CA CYS A 129 7.66 -1.06 -5.15
C CYS A 129 9.09 -1.56 -4.98
N ILE A 130 10.00 -0.68 -4.56
CA ILE A 130 11.30 -1.09 -4.04
C ILE A 130 11.21 -1.22 -2.52
N HIS A 131 11.76 -2.30 -1.99
CA HIS A 131 11.97 -2.49 -0.56
C HIS A 131 13.27 -1.77 -0.12
N SER A 132 13.82 -2.05 1.05
CA SER A 132 15.12 -1.51 1.47
C SER A 132 16.27 -2.07 0.60
N PHE A 133 17.42 -1.37 0.57
CA PHE A 133 18.69 -1.91 0.06
C PHE A 133 19.33 -2.76 1.16
N THR A 134 18.78 -3.95 1.38
CA THR A 134 18.90 -4.70 2.63
C THR A 134 20.33 -5.16 2.94
N GLN A 135 21.10 -5.55 1.94
CA GLN A 135 22.45 -6.07 2.10
C GLN A 135 23.53 -5.08 1.66
N ALA A 136 23.13 -3.84 1.33
CA ALA A 136 24.12 -2.80 1.03
C ALA A 136 24.92 -2.44 2.28
N GLU A 137 26.24 -2.51 2.16
CA GLU A 137 27.19 -2.14 3.23
C GLU A 137 27.48 -0.65 3.25
N ASN A 138 27.34 0.04 2.12
CA ASN A 138 27.67 1.43 1.92
C ASN A 138 26.82 2.08 0.83
N ARG A 139 26.99 3.40 0.67
CA ARG A 139 26.31 4.21 -0.34
C ARG A 139 26.63 3.77 -1.77
N GLU A 140 27.86 3.38 -2.04
CA GLU A 140 28.35 3.04 -3.38
C GLU A 140 27.57 1.85 -3.95
N GLU A 141 27.28 0.86 -3.14
CA GLU A 141 26.47 -0.31 -3.57
C GLU A 141 25.02 0.08 -3.87
N ILE A 142 24.43 0.97 -3.07
CA ILE A 142 23.09 1.50 -3.33
C ILE A 142 23.08 2.28 -4.65
N VAL A 143 24.06 3.16 -4.83
CA VAL A 143 24.20 3.94 -6.07
C VAL A 143 24.35 3.03 -7.28
N ALA A 144 25.18 1.97 -7.19
CA ALA A 144 25.35 1.00 -8.27
C ALA A 144 24.01 0.28 -8.61
N THR A 145 23.26 -0.14 -7.60
CA THR A 145 21.94 -0.76 -7.79
C THR A 145 20.97 0.20 -8.47
N VAL A 146 20.89 1.44 -7.98
CA VAL A 146 20.00 2.47 -8.58
C VAL A 146 20.43 2.80 -10.01
N GLN A 147 21.73 2.90 -10.29
CA GLN A 147 22.24 3.16 -11.66
C GLN A 147 21.88 2.02 -12.61
N GLU A 148 21.96 0.76 -12.16
CA GLU A 148 21.60 -0.39 -12.99
C GLU A 148 20.10 -0.40 -13.28
N LEU A 149 19.25 -0.11 -12.30
CA LEU A 149 17.79 0.04 -12.51
C LEU A 149 17.49 1.14 -13.53
N VAL A 150 18.08 2.31 -13.36
CA VAL A 150 17.90 3.45 -14.30
C VAL A 150 18.42 3.12 -15.68
N ARG A 151 19.58 2.44 -15.82
CA ARG A 151 20.12 1.98 -17.10
C ARG A 151 19.18 1.05 -17.85
N ARG A 152 18.34 0.30 -17.09
CA ARG A 152 17.30 -0.59 -17.63
C ARG A 152 15.94 0.07 -17.82
N ASN A 153 15.86 1.39 -17.71
CA ASN A 153 14.61 2.17 -17.77
C ASN A 153 13.59 1.77 -16.70
N CYS A 154 14.04 1.32 -15.53
CA CYS A 154 13.18 1.02 -14.39
C CYS A 154 12.96 2.29 -13.58
N GLN A 155 11.69 2.67 -13.45
CA GLN A 155 11.22 3.74 -12.55
C GLN A 155 10.31 3.13 -11.51
N LEU A 156 10.33 3.67 -10.28
CA LEU A 156 9.61 3.13 -9.13
C LEU A 156 9.07 4.28 -8.31
N ASP A 157 7.78 4.37 -8.17
CA ASP A 157 7.13 5.44 -7.41
C ASP A 157 7.11 5.18 -5.89
N VAL A 158 7.23 3.91 -5.48
CA VAL A 158 6.95 3.49 -4.10
C VAL A 158 8.15 2.84 -3.45
N TRP A 159 8.48 3.34 -2.24
CA TRP A 159 9.45 2.73 -1.34
C TRP A 159 8.73 2.07 -0.16
N VAL A 160 8.95 0.77 0.00
CA VAL A 160 8.53 0.02 1.18
C VAL A 160 9.63 0.13 2.24
N ASN A 161 9.55 1.16 3.06
CA ASN A 161 10.51 1.45 4.12
C ASN A 161 10.35 0.48 5.30
N HIS A 162 10.67 -0.80 5.11
CA HIS A 162 10.41 -1.89 6.05
C HIS A 162 11.67 -2.31 6.82
N SER A 163 11.47 -2.93 7.99
CA SER A 163 12.51 -3.44 8.89
C SER A 163 13.45 -2.38 9.49
N ASN A 164 14.37 -2.84 10.35
CA ASN A 164 15.42 -2.03 10.97
C ASN A 164 16.69 -2.10 10.12
N ASN A 165 16.63 -1.53 8.93
CA ASN A 165 17.77 -1.52 8.00
C ASN A 165 18.37 -0.12 7.91
N ALA A 166 19.70 -0.04 7.84
CA ALA A 166 20.40 1.24 7.80
C ALA A 166 20.05 2.07 6.55
N SER A 167 19.75 1.42 5.41
CA SER A 167 19.34 2.11 4.20
C SER A 167 17.94 2.71 4.28
N ASN A 168 17.13 2.34 5.27
CA ASN A 168 15.80 2.92 5.45
C ASN A 168 15.87 4.35 5.99
N VAL A 169 14.76 5.07 5.83
CA VAL A 169 14.59 6.44 6.30
C VAL A 169 13.69 6.49 7.54
N GLY A 170 13.82 7.54 8.34
CA GLY A 170 12.91 7.80 9.45
C GLY A 170 13.59 7.92 10.81
N SER A 171 12.78 8.20 11.84
CA SER A 171 13.23 8.57 13.19
C SER A 171 13.83 7.43 14.02
N TRP A 172 13.92 6.21 13.51
CA TRP A 172 14.57 5.10 14.22
C TRP A 172 16.08 5.23 14.10
N ALA A 173 16.78 5.09 15.21
CA ALA A 173 18.24 5.28 15.26
C ALA A 173 19.04 4.38 14.29
N CYS A 174 18.46 3.27 13.84
CA CYS A 174 19.07 2.39 12.86
C CYS A 174 18.81 2.82 11.41
N ASN A 175 17.85 3.69 11.14
CA ASN A 175 17.52 4.16 9.80
C ASN A 175 18.38 5.40 9.50
N GLN A 176 19.20 5.33 8.49
CA GLN A 176 20.22 6.33 8.16
C GLN A 176 20.20 6.78 6.70
N GLY A 177 19.25 6.27 5.90
CA GLY A 177 19.20 6.50 4.46
C GLY A 177 19.04 7.96 4.05
N ASP A 178 18.39 8.79 4.87
CA ASP A 178 18.20 10.24 4.70
C ASP A 178 19.10 11.10 5.60
N ASN A 179 19.99 10.48 6.39
CA ASN A 179 20.95 11.20 7.24
C ASN A 179 22.21 11.58 6.44
N VAL A 180 22.36 12.85 6.11
CA VAL A 180 23.47 13.37 5.28
C VAL A 180 24.87 13.12 5.86
N THR A 181 24.98 12.73 7.13
CA THR A 181 26.26 12.43 7.78
C THR A 181 26.57 10.93 7.83
N SER A 182 25.70 10.08 7.32
CA SER A 182 25.84 8.63 7.35
C SER A 182 26.51 8.09 6.10
N ASP A 183 27.34 7.06 6.26
CA ASP A 183 27.99 6.33 5.16
C ASP A 183 26.98 5.58 4.27
N ILE A 184 25.73 5.39 4.75
CA ILE A 184 24.63 4.75 4.00
C ILE A 184 23.62 5.78 3.46
N TYR A 185 23.90 7.08 3.56
CA TYR A 185 23.04 8.14 3.01
C TYR A 185 22.91 8.02 1.49
N HIS A 186 21.67 8.00 0.98
CA HIS A 186 21.45 7.79 -0.45
C HIS A 186 20.19 8.46 -1.01
N THR A 187 19.31 9.04 -0.18
CA THR A 187 18.02 9.57 -0.65
C THR A 187 18.17 10.71 -1.64
N ASP A 188 19.23 11.52 -1.54
CA ASP A 188 19.59 12.55 -2.53
C ASP A 188 19.81 12.00 -3.95
N PHE A 189 20.16 10.73 -4.06
CA PHE A 189 20.40 10.04 -5.34
C PHE A 189 19.22 9.14 -5.72
N SER A 190 18.79 8.26 -4.81
CA SER A 190 17.77 7.24 -5.12
C SER A 190 16.39 7.83 -5.37
N VAL A 191 15.96 8.83 -4.58
CA VAL A 191 14.62 9.43 -4.70
C VAL A 191 14.41 10.05 -6.07
N PRO A 192 15.27 11.00 -6.54
CA PRO A 192 15.06 11.62 -7.84
C PRO A 192 15.37 10.69 -9.03
N ARG A 193 16.28 9.72 -8.88
CA ARG A 193 16.70 8.85 -9.98
C ARG A 193 15.70 7.74 -10.28
N LEU A 194 15.08 7.18 -9.26
CA LEU A 194 14.03 6.17 -9.41
C LEU A 194 12.64 6.80 -9.61
N GLY A 195 12.46 8.07 -9.25
CA GLY A 195 11.16 8.73 -9.27
C GLY A 195 10.32 8.46 -8.03
N LEU A 196 10.95 8.11 -6.89
CA LEU A 196 10.26 7.74 -5.67
C LEU A 196 9.39 8.90 -5.16
N ARG A 197 8.11 8.65 -5.03
CA ARG A 197 7.10 9.62 -4.62
C ARG A 197 6.42 9.25 -3.32
N PHE A 198 6.29 7.95 -3.04
CA PHE A 198 5.55 7.42 -1.90
C PHE A 198 6.44 6.56 -1.02
N PHE A 199 6.34 6.77 0.30
CA PHE A 199 7.06 6.02 1.31
C PHE A 199 6.09 5.38 2.30
N TRP A 200 6.19 4.07 2.50
CA TRP A 200 5.50 3.47 3.62
C TRP A 200 6.21 3.84 4.92
N THR A 201 5.56 4.63 5.75
CA THR A 201 6.11 5.14 7.02
C THR A 201 6.02 4.14 8.18
N LYS A 202 5.87 2.85 7.90
CA LYS A 202 5.60 1.78 8.89
C LYS A 202 4.24 1.93 9.60
N ASP A 203 3.38 2.83 9.13
CA ASP A 203 2.03 2.96 9.66
C ASP A 203 1.13 1.83 9.15
N VAL A 204 0.50 1.10 10.08
CA VAL A 204 -0.44 0.02 9.79
C VAL A 204 -1.75 0.32 10.50
N THR A 205 -2.85 0.27 9.77
CA THR A 205 -4.20 0.45 10.30
C THR A 205 -5.02 -0.83 10.19
N SER A 206 -5.99 -1.00 11.08
CA SER A 206 -7.06 -2.00 10.95
C SER A 206 -8.40 -1.39 10.52
N ILE A 207 -8.41 -0.10 10.18
CA ILE A 207 -9.59 0.58 9.64
C ILE A 207 -9.65 0.34 8.14
N VAL A 208 -10.78 -0.14 7.65
CA VAL A 208 -11.06 -0.30 6.22
C VAL A 208 -11.54 1.03 5.65
N GLY A 209 -11.07 1.37 4.45
CA GLY A 209 -11.53 2.57 3.74
C GLY A 209 -10.78 3.84 4.12
N GLN A 210 -9.46 3.88 3.87
CA GLN A 210 -8.67 5.12 3.95
C GLN A 210 -9.15 6.16 2.94
N GLY A 211 -8.78 7.42 3.16
CA GLY A 211 -9.18 8.55 2.31
C GLY A 211 -10.63 8.98 2.48
N ARG A 212 -11.25 8.60 3.59
CA ARG A 212 -12.62 8.95 3.98
C ARG A 212 -12.70 9.36 5.44
N ALA A 213 -13.74 10.10 5.78
CA ALA A 213 -14.00 10.50 7.16
C ALA A 213 -14.08 9.29 8.09
N LEU A 214 -13.44 9.43 9.26
CA LEU A 214 -13.56 8.43 10.33
C LEU A 214 -14.99 8.38 10.85
N THR A 215 -15.60 7.21 10.82
CA THR A 215 -16.92 6.97 11.38
C THR A 215 -16.87 5.83 12.38
N LEU A 216 -17.87 5.74 13.28
CA LEU A 216 -17.95 4.60 14.20
C LEU A 216 -17.97 3.24 13.47
N PRO A 217 -18.74 3.04 12.39
CA PRO A 217 -18.66 1.81 11.62
C PRO A 217 -17.26 1.51 11.06
N ALA A 218 -16.51 2.52 10.62
CA ALA A 218 -15.16 2.35 10.10
C ALA A 218 -14.20 1.79 11.16
N TYR A 219 -14.28 2.26 12.40
CA TYR A 219 -13.48 1.72 13.51
C TYR A 219 -13.74 0.23 13.77
N PHE A 220 -14.96 -0.23 13.53
CA PHE A 220 -15.36 -1.62 13.74
C PHE A 220 -15.35 -2.46 12.46
N SER A 221 -14.92 -1.89 11.33
CA SER A 221 -14.89 -2.58 10.04
C SER A 221 -14.02 -3.84 10.04
N GLY A 222 -12.91 -3.82 10.81
CA GLY A 222 -12.04 -4.98 11.01
C GLY A 222 -12.46 -5.90 12.16
N PHE A 223 -13.65 -5.69 12.78
CA PHE A 223 -14.08 -6.49 13.92
C PHE A 223 -14.51 -7.88 13.51
N ASP A 224 -13.74 -8.89 13.90
CA ASP A 224 -14.04 -10.28 13.67
C ASP A 224 -14.93 -10.85 14.78
N ARG A 225 -16.15 -11.27 14.44
CA ARG A 225 -17.10 -11.89 15.37
C ARG A 225 -16.60 -13.24 15.91
N CYS A 226 -15.74 -13.93 15.16
CA CYS A 226 -15.15 -15.21 15.56
C CYS A 226 -13.95 -15.00 16.52
N ASN A 227 -13.25 -13.85 16.43
CA ASN A 227 -12.14 -13.50 17.31
C ASN A 227 -12.38 -12.16 18.03
N LYS A 228 -13.41 -12.11 18.87
CA LYS A 228 -13.85 -10.90 19.58
C LYS A 228 -12.75 -10.27 20.43
N LEU A 229 -11.98 -11.08 21.15
CA LEU A 229 -10.92 -10.60 22.04
C LEU A 229 -9.74 -10.03 21.26
N GLY A 230 -9.33 -10.69 20.18
CA GLY A 230 -8.28 -10.19 19.30
C GLY A 230 -8.69 -8.87 18.60
N SER A 231 -9.92 -8.81 18.11
CA SER A 231 -10.48 -7.60 17.48
C SER A 231 -10.60 -6.45 18.48
N LEU A 232 -11.07 -6.70 19.70
CA LEU A 232 -11.15 -5.68 20.76
C LEU A 232 -9.77 -5.19 21.18
N LYS A 233 -8.78 -6.10 21.29
CA LYS A 233 -7.39 -5.75 21.58
C LYS A 233 -6.79 -4.88 20.45
N ASN A 234 -7.00 -5.26 19.21
CA ASN A 234 -6.55 -4.50 18.05
C ASN A 234 -7.18 -3.10 18.03
N PHE A 235 -8.49 -3.02 18.23
CA PHE A 235 -9.19 -1.75 18.34
C PHE A 235 -8.66 -0.88 19.49
N ALA A 236 -8.63 -1.40 20.70
CA ALA A 236 -8.24 -0.61 21.88
C ALA A 236 -6.76 -0.20 21.89
N LEU A 237 -5.84 -1.11 21.53
CA LEU A 237 -4.41 -0.86 21.62
C LEU A 237 -3.84 -0.22 20.35
N LYS A 238 -4.36 -0.55 19.17
CA LYS A 238 -3.80 -0.06 17.92
C LYS A 238 -4.45 1.23 17.48
N GLU A 239 -5.75 1.28 17.40
CA GLU A 239 -6.40 2.46 16.83
C GLU A 239 -6.57 3.57 17.89
N MET A 240 -7.08 3.25 19.08
CA MET A 240 -7.28 4.29 20.11
C MET A 240 -5.97 4.83 20.66
N VAL A 241 -5.04 3.95 21.07
CA VAL A 241 -3.76 4.37 21.65
C VAL A 241 -2.86 4.99 20.60
N LYS A 242 -2.81 4.41 19.40
CA LYS A 242 -2.01 4.90 18.29
C LYS A 242 -2.44 6.30 17.84
N PHE A 243 -3.72 6.53 17.60
CA PHE A 243 -4.22 7.87 17.26
C PHE A 243 -3.99 8.90 18.35
N SER A 244 -4.13 8.48 19.62
CA SER A 244 -3.89 9.38 20.76
C SER A 244 -2.41 9.73 20.96
N LEU A 245 -1.50 8.85 20.58
CA LEU A 245 -0.05 9.01 20.74
C LEU A 245 0.68 9.31 19.43
N ALA A 246 0.00 9.28 18.29
CA ALA A 246 0.60 9.54 16.98
C ALA A 246 1.43 10.84 16.93
N PRO A 247 0.99 11.97 17.54
CA PRO A 247 1.79 13.19 17.58
C PRO A 247 3.12 13.04 18.32
N MET A 248 3.29 11.99 19.13
CA MET A 248 4.49 11.74 19.93
C MET A 248 5.45 10.74 19.26
N TRP A 249 5.04 10.10 18.15
CA TRP A 249 5.75 8.98 17.55
C TRP A 249 6.48 9.31 16.26
N GLY A 250 7.20 10.37 16.25
CA GLY A 250 8.23 10.60 15.25
C GLY A 250 7.77 11.37 14.01
N ARG A 251 8.78 11.83 13.30
CA ARG A 251 8.73 12.83 12.24
C ARG A 251 7.87 12.42 11.04
N TYR A 252 7.75 11.12 10.75
CA TYR A 252 7.13 10.61 9.52
C TYR A 252 5.78 9.90 9.73
N SER A 253 5.37 9.65 10.96
CA SER A 253 4.20 8.82 11.28
C SER A 253 2.95 9.58 11.67
N THR A 254 2.86 10.86 11.35
CA THR A 254 1.72 11.69 11.75
C THR A 254 0.55 11.59 10.75
N ARG A 255 -0.12 10.48 10.76
CA ARG A 255 -1.47 10.40 10.22
C ARG A 255 -2.44 11.03 11.22
N LEU A 256 -2.88 12.26 10.96
CA LEU A 256 -3.82 12.98 11.81
C LEU A 256 -5.27 12.59 11.55
N HIS A 257 -5.55 12.11 10.34
CA HIS A 257 -6.89 11.72 9.88
C HIS A 257 -6.83 10.29 9.30
N ASN A 258 -7.91 9.84 8.68
CA ASN A 258 -7.92 8.58 7.94
C ASN A 258 -7.34 8.74 6.52
N ASP A 259 -6.32 9.57 6.37
CA ASP A 259 -5.69 9.82 5.07
C ASP A 259 -4.99 8.56 4.55
N LEU A 260 -5.09 8.36 3.24
CA LEU A 260 -4.31 7.34 2.55
C LEU A 260 -2.85 7.78 2.41
N ILE A 261 -2.63 9.05 2.06
CA ILE A 261 -1.32 9.67 1.90
C ILE A 261 -1.24 11.02 2.62
N TRP A 262 -0.04 11.43 3.05
CA TRP A 262 0.25 12.76 3.61
C TRP A 262 1.66 13.22 3.23
N PRO A 263 1.90 14.53 3.05
CA PRO A 263 3.24 15.04 2.75
C PRO A 263 4.21 14.79 3.91
N VAL A 264 5.42 14.37 3.57
CA VAL A 264 6.53 14.14 4.49
C VAL A 264 7.76 14.82 3.93
N GLU A 265 8.55 15.46 4.80
CA GLU A 265 9.86 16.02 4.47
C GLU A 265 10.95 15.16 5.12
N LEU A 266 11.84 14.60 4.31
CA LEU A 266 12.99 13.80 4.75
C LEU A 266 14.03 14.67 5.43
N GLU A 267 15.04 14.07 6.11
CA GLU A 267 16.10 14.84 6.80
C GLU A 267 16.95 15.69 5.85
N ASP A 268 17.11 15.23 4.62
CA ASP A 268 17.84 15.93 3.56
C ASP A 268 17.01 17.02 2.85
N GLY A 269 15.76 17.25 3.29
CA GLY A 269 14.86 18.26 2.75
C GLY A 269 14.04 17.82 1.55
N GLN A 270 14.19 16.60 1.07
CA GLN A 270 13.34 16.09 -0.01
C GLN A 270 11.92 15.85 0.50
N ARG A 271 10.94 16.04 -0.41
CA ARG A 271 9.52 15.83 -0.11
C ARG A 271 9.02 14.57 -0.78
N VAL A 272 8.26 13.79 -0.03
CA VAL A 272 7.61 12.57 -0.47
C VAL A 272 6.23 12.48 0.18
N PHE A 273 5.40 11.55 -0.27
CA PHE A 273 4.18 11.18 0.45
C PHE A 273 4.45 9.99 1.37
N GLY A 274 4.13 10.12 2.64
CA GLY A 274 3.93 8.99 3.53
C GLY A 274 2.58 8.31 3.21
N PHE A 275 2.50 6.98 3.37
CA PHE A 275 1.23 6.26 3.28
C PHE A 275 1.11 5.18 4.35
N SER A 276 -0.13 4.76 4.65
CA SER A 276 -0.42 3.67 5.57
C SER A 276 -0.85 2.41 4.83
N ARG A 277 -0.54 1.25 5.43
CA ARG A 277 -1.02 -0.06 4.98
C ARG A 277 -2.09 -0.58 5.91
N CYS A 278 -3.00 -1.37 5.37
CA CYS A 278 -4.08 -1.99 6.10
C CYS A 278 -3.73 -3.45 6.42
N ASN A 279 -3.89 -3.84 7.69
CA ASN A 279 -3.80 -5.25 8.08
C ASN A 279 -4.77 -5.54 9.22
N MET A 280 -5.80 -6.33 8.91
CA MET A 280 -6.87 -6.70 9.84
C MET A 280 -6.74 -8.12 10.35
N SER A 281 -5.75 -8.88 9.86
CA SER A 281 -5.54 -10.25 10.30
C SER A 281 -5.26 -10.31 11.80
N SER A 282 -5.66 -11.40 12.44
CA SER A 282 -5.40 -11.64 13.85
C SER A 282 -3.88 -11.73 14.10
N GLY A 283 -3.38 -10.85 14.98
CA GLY A 283 -1.94 -10.71 15.22
C GLY A 283 -1.16 -9.96 14.14
N GLN A 284 -1.84 -9.34 13.17
CA GLN A 284 -1.24 -8.61 12.02
C GLN A 284 -0.25 -9.46 11.22
N ARG A 285 -0.64 -10.69 10.93
CA ARG A 285 0.19 -11.60 10.15
C ARG A 285 0.39 -11.07 8.73
N SER A 286 1.64 -10.86 8.36
CA SER A 286 2.05 -10.50 6.99
C SER A 286 2.48 -11.79 6.23
N CYS A 287 1.52 -12.66 5.93
CA CYS A 287 1.72 -13.93 5.25
C CYS A 287 0.48 -14.28 4.42
N ALA A 288 0.54 -15.35 3.63
CA ALA A 288 -0.58 -15.82 2.82
C ALA A 288 -1.88 -16.03 3.63
N GLY A 289 -1.78 -16.65 4.83
CA GLY A 289 -2.93 -16.80 5.72
C GLY A 289 -3.46 -15.47 6.25
N GLY A 290 -2.60 -14.50 6.54
CA GLY A 290 -3.00 -13.14 6.90
C GLY A 290 -3.70 -12.42 5.75
N LEU A 291 -3.25 -12.63 4.52
CA LEU A 291 -3.92 -12.12 3.32
C LEU A 291 -5.32 -12.73 3.17
N ALA A 292 -5.47 -14.03 3.39
CA ALA A 292 -6.79 -14.67 3.35
C ALA A 292 -7.77 -14.00 4.34
N GLU A 293 -7.31 -13.68 5.57
CA GLU A 293 -8.13 -12.95 6.54
C GLU A 293 -8.48 -11.52 6.08
N ASN A 294 -7.56 -10.81 5.43
CA ASN A 294 -7.78 -9.46 4.91
C ASN A 294 -8.75 -9.44 3.71
N LEU A 295 -8.85 -10.52 2.96
CA LEU A 295 -9.71 -10.64 1.77
C LEU A 295 -11.03 -11.36 2.05
N ARG A 296 -11.39 -11.62 3.31
CA ARG A 296 -12.69 -12.22 3.64
C ARG A 296 -13.85 -11.42 3.06
N PRO A 297 -14.93 -12.07 2.62
CA PRO A 297 -16.07 -11.39 1.99
C PRO A 297 -16.63 -10.21 2.82
N GLY A 298 -16.65 -10.34 4.16
CA GLY A 298 -17.13 -9.27 5.04
C GLY A 298 -16.19 -8.04 5.06
N VAL A 299 -14.89 -8.24 4.87
CA VAL A 299 -13.91 -7.15 4.77
C VAL A 299 -14.03 -6.44 3.43
N LEU A 300 -14.12 -7.19 2.34
CA LEU A 300 -14.33 -6.62 1.01
C LEU A 300 -15.67 -5.86 0.94
N GLN A 301 -16.72 -6.38 1.60
CA GLN A 301 -17.98 -5.66 1.69
C GLN A 301 -17.85 -4.35 2.48
N ALA A 302 -17.13 -4.36 3.61
CA ALA A 302 -16.88 -3.16 4.38
C ALA A 302 -16.08 -2.11 3.58
N LEU A 303 -15.15 -2.56 2.71
CA LEU A 303 -14.44 -1.67 1.80
C LEU A 303 -15.39 -1.03 0.79
N VAL A 304 -16.26 -1.82 0.15
CA VAL A 304 -17.27 -1.31 -0.79
C VAL A 304 -18.22 -0.32 -0.10
N ASP A 305 -18.68 -0.64 1.12
CA ASP A 305 -19.60 0.22 1.88
C ASP A 305 -18.94 1.51 2.37
N SER A 306 -17.62 1.50 2.59
CA SER A 306 -16.87 2.69 2.99
C SER A 306 -16.61 3.65 1.82
N GLU A 307 -16.68 3.16 0.57
CA GLU A 307 -16.26 3.90 -0.63
C GLU A 307 -14.87 4.51 -0.47
N GLY A 308 -13.94 3.77 0.15
CA GLY A 308 -12.59 4.23 0.47
C GLY A 308 -11.52 3.40 -0.22
N TYR A 309 -10.29 3.56 0.26
CA TYR A 309 -9.11 2.88 -0.26
C TYR A 309 -8.56 1.89 0.76
N MET A 310 -7.85 0.87 0.28
CA MET A 310 -7.15 -0.09 1.12
C MET A 310 -5.85 -0.54 0.44
N VAL A 311 -4.71 -0.39 1.10
CA VAL A 311 -3.43 -0.94 0.66
C VAL A 311 -3.06 -2.07 1.60
N ILE A 312 -3.07 -3.31 1.11
CA ILE A 312 -2.70 -4.49 1.88
C ILE A 312 -1.23 -4.81 1.62
N TYR A 313 -0.54 -5.13 2.69
CA TYR A 313 0.81 -5.63 2.71
C TYR A 313 0.83 -7.11 3.11
N THR A 314 1.63 -7.91 2.42
CA THR A 314 1.75 -9.35 2.69
C THR A 314 3.09 -9.90 2.20
N HIS A 315 3.38 -11.16 2.54
CA HIS A 315 4.40 -11.99 1.93
C HIS A 315 3.69 -13.23 1.39
N ILE A 316 3.33 -13.24 0.12
CA ILE A 316 2.57 -14.37 -0.46
C ILE A 316 3.43 -15.64 -0.48
N GLY A 317 4.74 -15.55 -0.70
CA GLY A 317 5.67 -16.66 -0.61
C GLY A 317 5.78 -17.30 0.79
N LYS A 318 5.32 -16.60 1.85
CA LYS A 318 5.18 -17.17 3.20
C LYS A 318 3.84 -17.90 3.33
N ASN A 319 3.79 -19.14 2.89
CA ASN A 319 2.60 -19.88 2.54
C ASN A 319 2.04 -20.79 3.66
N ASP A 320 2.49 -20.64 4.91
CA ASP A 320 2.02 -21.39 6.07
C ASP A 320 2.05 -22.95 5.88
N GLY A 321 3.00 -23.44 5.05
CA GLY A 321 3.20 -24.87 4.79
C GLY A 321 2.42 -25.44 3.59
N TYR A 322 1.71 -24.61 2.85
CA TYR A 322 1.10 -24.99 1.57
C TYR A 322 2.14 -24.90 0.43
N PRO A 323 1.99 -25.69 -0.66
CA PRO A 323 2.94 -25.64 -1.78
C PRO A 323 3.06 -24.26 -2.42
N TYR A 324 1.94 -23.52 -2.48
CA TYR A 324 1.86 -22.13 -2.97
C TYR A 324 0.82 -21.35 -2.15
N LEU A 325 -0.47 -21.52 -2.42
CA LEU A 325 -1.57 -20.80 -1.77
C LEU A 325 -2.55 -21.78 -1.15
N SER A 326 -3.14 -21.41 0.00
CA SER A 326 -4.20 -22.20 0.61
C SER A 326 -5.51 -22.10 -0.19
N GLU A 327 -6.37 -23.12 -0.06
CA GLU A 327 -7.71 -23.10 -0.68
C GLU A 327 -8.54 -21.90 -0.23
N GLU A 328 -8.44 -21.52 1.05
CA GLU A 328 -9.13 -20.34 1.59
C GLU A 328 -8.66 -19.06 0.88
N LEU A 329 -7.35 -18.88 0.71
CA LEU A 329 -6.81 -17.70 0.02
C LEU A 329 -7.22 -17.69 -1.44
N CYS A 330 -7.13 -18.83 -2.14
CA CYS A 330 -7.58 -18.95 -3.53
C CYS A 330 -9.07 -18.61 -3.68
N GLY A 331 -9.92 -19.07 -2.75
CA GLY A 331 -11.33 -18.76 -2.73
C GLY A 331 -11.62 -17.27 -2.55
N ASN A 332 -10.92 -16.61 -1.60
CA ASN A 332 -11.06 -15.18 -1.35
C ASN A 332 -10.54 -14.32 -2.51
N LEU A 333 -9.44 -14.73 -3.15
CA LEU A 333 -8.90 -14.07 -4.34
C LEU A 333 -9.84 -14.18 -5.55
N LYS A 334 -10.47 -15.34 -5.76
CA LYS A 334 -11.53 -15.50 -6.78
C LYS A 334 -12.70 -14.56 -6.53
N GLY A 335 -13.17 -14.48 -5.28
CA GLY A 335 -14.22 -13.53 -4.90
C GLY A 335 -13.82 -12.06 -5.12
N LEU A 336 -12.55 -11.71 -4.90
CA LEU A 336 -12.02 -10.39 -5.23
C LEU A 336 -12.03 -10.15 -6.74
N ALA A 337 -11.56 -11.12 -7.54
CA ALA A 337 -11.54 -11.01 -8.99
C ALA A 337 -12.95 -10.87 -9.58
N GLU A 338 -13.96 -11.56 -9.02
CA GLU A 338 -15.36 -11.41 -9.42
C GLU A 338 -15.87 -9.99 -9.14
N ARG A 339 -15.58 -9.43 -7.97
CA ARG A 339 -15.98 -8.06 -7.61
C ARG A 339 -15.24 -7.01 -8.47
N SER A 340 -13.99 -7.27 -8.82
CA SER A 340 -13.24 -6.40 -9.72
C SER A 340 -13.83 -6.38 -11.11
N ARG A 341 -14.08 -7.55 -11.70
CA ARG A 341 -14.76 -7.67 -13.00
C ARG A 341 -16.19 -7.11 -12.99
N GLY A 342 -16.87 -7.22 -11.85
CA GLY A 342 -18.21 -6.65 -11.64
C GLY A 342 -18.21 -5.13 -11.47
N GLY A 343 -17.06 -4.46 -11.45
CA GLY A 343 -16.97 -3.01 -11.32
C GLY A 343 -17.25 -2.49 -9.90
N GLU A 344 -17.15 -3.33 -8.88
CA GLU A 344 -17.30 -2.88 -7.49
C GLU A 344 -15.99 -2.39 -6.90
N ILE A 345 -14.90 -3.18 -7.05
CA ILE A 345 -13.59 -2.92 -6.46
C ILE A 345 -12.56 -2.71 -7.58
N LEU A 346 -11.98 -1.53 -7.64
CA LEU A 346 -10.78 -1.30 -8.46
C LEU A 346 -9.61 -2.00 -7.79
N VAL A 347 -9.08 -3.05 -8.41
CA VAL A 347 -7.80 -3.65 -8.00
C VAL A 347 -6.71 -3.07 -8.88
N ALA A 348 -5.72 -2.45 -8.26
CA ALA A 348 -4.59 -1.85 -8.94
C ALA A 348 -3.31 -2.05 -8.12
N THR A 349 -2.14 -1.97 -8.76
CA THR A 349 -0.87 -2.00 -8.02
C THR A 349 -0.75 -0.79 -7.10
N THR A 350 0.14 -0.85 -6.11
CA THR A 350 0.25 0.18 -5.07
C THR A 350 0.56 1.56 -5.68
N SER A 351 1.51 1.62 -6.59
CA SER A 351 1.91 2.85 -7.27
C SER A 351 0.74 3.48 -8.02
N ARG A 352 0.00 2.69 -8.80
CA ARG A 352 -1.15 3.16 -9.57
C ARG A 352 -2.28 3.69 -8.69
N LEU A 353 -2.61 2.95 -7.62
CA LEU A 353 -3.66 3.37 -6.69
C LEU A 353 -3.30 4.66 -5.96
N LEU A 354 -2.05 4.77 -5.49
CA LEU A 354 -1.57 5.96 -4.78
C LEU A 354 -1.46 7.17 -5.71
N ASN A 355 -0.97 6.98 -6.96
CA ASN A 355 -0.92 8.03 -7.97
C ASN A 355 -2.33 8.52 -8.33
N TYR A 356 -3.28 7.61 -8.57
CA TYR A 356 -4.67 7.98 -8.82
C TYR A 356 -5.24 8.82 -7.66
N TYR A 357 -5.06 8.37 -6.43
CA TYR A 357 -5.53 9.10 -5.25
C TYR A 357 -4.91 10.50 -5.16
N ALA A 358 -3.59 10.60 -5.33
CA ALA A 358 -2.88 11.88 -5.24
C ALA A 358 -3.30 12.83 -6.37
N ASN A 359 -3.29 12.35 -7.61
CA ASN A 359 -3.64 13.17 -8.76
C ASN A 359 -5.08 13.67 -8.67
N ARG A 360 -6.04 12.81 -8.29
CA ARG A 360 -7.43 13.22 -8.03
C ARG A 360 -7.54 14.23 -6.89
N LYS A 361 -6.84 14.04 -5.77
CA LYS A 361 -6.91 14.89 -4.58
C LYS A 361 -6.40 16.32 -4.85
N TYR A 362 -5.39 16.44 -5.69
CA TYR A 362 -4.73 17.69 -6.00
C TYR A 362 -5.07 18.26 -7.37
N LEU A 363 -6.10 17.69 -8.03
CA LEU A 363 -6.60 18.14 -9.32
C LEU A 363 -7.25 19.52 -9.18
N GLU A 364 -6.79 20.47 -9.96
CA GLU A 364 -7.43 21.77 -10.14
C GLU A 364 -8.26 21.72 -11.43
N TRP A 365 -9.55 21.93 -11.29
CA TRP A 365 -10.50 21.91 -12.40
C TRP A 365 -11.67 22.85 -12.11
N HIS A 366 -12.37 23.23 -13.17
CA HIS A 366 -13.62 23.98 -13.06
C HIS A 366 -14.61 23.54 -14.14
N SER A 367 -15.87 23.97 -14.00
CA SER A 367 -16.89 23.72 -15.01
C SER A 367 -17.66 24.99 -15.34
N GLU A 368 -18.06 25.09 -16.60
CA GLU A 368 -18.87 26.19 -17.12
C GLU A 368 -20.00 25.64 -17.98
N VAL A 369 -21.07 26.41 -18.12
CA VAL A 369 -22.14 26.13 -19.10
C VAL A 369 -22.07 27.14 -20.21
N HIS A 370 -21.88 26.70 -21.44
CA HIS A 370 -21.79 27.53 -22.62
C HIS A 370 -22.63 26.94 -23.76
N ASP A 371 -23.56 27.72 -24.31
CA ASP A 371 -24.46 27.29 -25.39
C ASP A 371 -25.18 25.94 -25.13
N GLY A 372 -25.62 25.71 -23.88
CA GLY A 372 -26.29 24.49 -23.47
C GLY A 372 -25.37 23.30 -23.24
N LYS A 373 -24.07 23.44 -23.44
CA LYS A 373 -23.06 22.39 -23.15
C LYS A 373 -22.37 22.62 -21.83
N THR A 374 -22.04 21.55 -21.16
CA THR A 374 -21.22 21.54 -19.94
C THR A 374 -19.74 21.42 -20.32
N LEU A 375 -18.97 22.47 -20.11
CA LEU A 375 -17.53 22.45 -20.27
C LEU A 375 -16.90 22.00 -18.95
N ILE A 376 -16.02 20.99 -18.99
CA ILE A 376 -15.18 20.56 -17.88
C ILE A 376 -13.74 20.90 -18.26
N CYS A 377 -13.15 21.84 -17.53
CA CYS A 377 -11.79 22.31 -17.78
C CYS A 377 -10.87 21.74 -16.71
N VAL A 378 -9.93 20.91 -17.10
CA VAL A 378 -8.86 20.38 -16.25
C VAL A 378 -7.65 21.27 -16.44
N ASP A 379 -7.26 22.01 -15.36
CA ASP A 379 -6.27 23.06 -15.44
C ASP A 379 -4.86 22.55 -15.08
N SER A 380 -4.73 21.92 -13.91
CA SER A 380 -3.43 21.50 -13.39
C SER A 380 -3.57 20.49 -12.24
N ILE A 381 -2.46 19.91 -11.80
CA ILE A 381 -2.34 19.19 -10.54
C ILE A 381 -1.39 19.98 -9.63
N SER A 382 -1.89 20.45 -8.47
CA SER A 382 -1.10 21.18 -7.46
C SER A 382 -0.56 20.22 -6.40
N ASP A 383 0.40 19.39 -6.81
CA ASP A 383 1.01 18.33 -6.00
C ASP A 383 2.01 18.92 -4.97
N PRO A 384 1.86 18.70 -3.65
CA PRO A 384 2.78 19.22 -2.65
C PRO A 384 4.19 18.60 -2.70
N VAL A 385 4.38 17.47 -3.41
CA VAL A 385 5.67 16.79 -3.58
C VAL A 385 6.32 17.19 -4.91
N ARG A 386 5.58 17.10 -6.02
CA ARG A 386 6.08 17.38 -7.38
C ARG A 386 5.95 18.85 -7.78
N GLY A 387 5.20 19.64 -7.03
CA GLY A 387 4.83 21.01 -7.41
C GLY A 387 3.61 21.04 -8.36
N LYS A 388 3.30 22.22 -8.86
CA LYS A 388 2.19 22.42 -9.81
C LYS A 388 2.64 22.09 -11.22
N PHE A 389 1.86 21.27 -11.93
CA PHE A 389 2.13 20.90 -13.31
C PHE A 389 0.85 20.72 -14.11
N GLU A 390 0.96 20.81 -15.44
CA GLU A 390 -0.12 20.49 -16.38
C GLU A 390 -0.20 18.97 -16.55
N PRO A 391 -1.37 18.35 -16.28
CA PRO A 391 -1.48 16.89 -16.32
C PRO A 391 -1.55 16.38 -17.77
N THR A 392 -0.94 15.22 -17.98
CA THR A 392 -1.15 14.41 -19.18
C THR A 392 -2.42 13.56 -19.05
N VAL A 393 -2.86 12.93 -20.15
CA VAL A 393 -3.99 11.98 -20.10
C VAL A 393 -3.69 10.79 -19.19
N GLU A 394 -2.43 10.37 -19.13
CA GLU A 394 -1.95 9.30 -18.26
C GLU A 394 -2.08 9.67 -16.77
N ASP A 395 -1.78 10.92 -16.42
CA ASP A 395 -1.97 11.41 -15.05
C ASP A 395 -3.45 11.47 -14.64
N LEU A 396 -4.35 11.56 -15.62
CA LEU A 396 -5.79 11.70 -15.43
C LEU A 396 -6.57 10.40 -15.60
N GLN A 397 -5.92 9.27 -15.83
CA GLN A 397 -6.61 7.99 -16.00
C GLN A 397 -7.59 7.73 -14.84
N GLY A 398 -8.82 7.40 -15.19
CA GLY A 398 -9.88 7.14 -14.24
C GLY A 398 -10.58 8.38 -13.68
N ALA A 399 -10.09 9.60 -13.96
CA ALA A 399 -10.77 10.82 -13.52
C ALA A 399 -12.21 10.84 -14.06
N THR A 400 -13.16 10.93 -13.15
CA THR A 400 -14.59 10.80 -13.44
C THR A 400 -15.35 11.98 -12.87
N PHE A 401 -16.24 12.55 -13.67
CA PHE A 401 -17.07 13.69 -13.28
C PHE A 401 -18.54 13.34 -13.45
N TYR A 402 -19.29 13.52 -12.38
CA TYR A 402 -20.74 13.44 -12.43
C TYR A 402 -21.30 14.65 -13.18
N VAL A 403 -22.22 14.40 -14.08
CA VAL A 403 -22.86 15.40 -14.94
C VAL A 403 -24.34 15.08 -15.09
N GLU A 404 -25.13 16.07 -15.45
CA GLU A 404 -26.55 15.88 -15.71
C GLU A 404 -26.76 15.12 -17.02
N ASP A 405 -26.15 15.59 -18.10
CA ASP A 405 -26.20 14.95 -19.42
C ASP A 405 -24.80 14.74 -20.00
N PRO A 406 -24.31 13.47 -20.05
CA PRO A 406 -23.01 13.14 -20.63
C PRO A 406 -22.86 13.49 -22.12
N ASP A 407 -23.96 13.56 -22.87
CA ASP A 407 -23.91 13.83 -24.31
C ASP A 407 -23.64 15.32 -24.61
N GLU A 408 -23.95 16.20 -23.67
CA GLU A 408 -23.71 17.64 -23.76
C GLU A 408 -22.39 18.07 -23.10
N VAL A 409 -21.45 17.12 -22.86
CA VAL A 409 -20.15 17.43 -22.24
C VAL A 409 -19.08 17.69 -23.28
N VAL A 410 -18.33 18.77 -23.05
CA VAL A 410 -17.05 19.07 -23.68
C VAL A 410 -15.97 19.05 -22.59
N MET A 411 -14.88 18.30 -22.78
CA MET A 411 -13.76 18.26 -21.84
C MET A 411 -12.54 18.95 -22.45
N LEU A 412 -11.91 19.81 -21.66
CA LEU A 412 -10.66 20.48 -22.00
C LEU A 412 -9.57 20.04 -20.99
N ILE A 413 -8.38 19.72 -21.48
CA ILE A 413 -7.20 19.42 -20.68
C ILE A 413 -6.10 20.39 -21.10
N GLY A 414 -5.60 21.22 -20.18
CA GLY A 414 -4.65 22.27 -20.50
C GLY A 414 -5.17 23.28 -21.54
N GLY A 415 -6.49 23.46 -21.61
CA GLY A 415 -7.15 24.31 -22.61
C GLY A 415 -7.45 23.66 -23.96
N GLU A 416 -6.93 22.45 -24.21
CA GLU A 416 -7.13 21.73 -25.48
C GLU A 416 -8.30 20.72 -25.38
N PRO A 417 -9.14 20.61 -26.43
CA PRO A 417 -10.26 19.66 -26.45
C PRO A 417 -9.80 18.20 -26.37
N TYR A 418 -10.36 17.47 -25.40
CA TYR A 418 -10.14 16.03 -25.24
C TYR A 418 -11.42 15.26 -25.55
N THR A 419 -11.36 14.34 -26.51
CA THR A 419 -12.51 13.55 -26.96
C THR A 419 -12.47 12.08 -26.54
N GLY A 420 -11.37 11.63 -25.91
CA GLY A 420 -11.15 10.25 -25.52
C GLY A 420 -11.86 9.80 -24.24
N PHE A 421 -12.77 10.60 -23.68
CA PHE A 421 -13.53 10.24 -22.51
C PHE A 421 -14.75 9.37 -22.82
N SER A 422 -15.14 8.51 -21.89
CA SER A 422 -16.34 7.68 -21.97
C SER A 422 -17.54 8.38 -21.33
N ARG A 423 -18.72 8.20 -21.93
CA ARG A 423 -20.02 8.62 -21.40
C ARG A 423 -20.64 7.46 -20.67
N ASN A 424 -20.97 7.64 -19.40
CA ASN A 424 -21.45 6.55 -18.57
C ASN A 424 -22.93 6.75 -18.17
N GLY A 425 -23.65 5.64 -18.10
CA GLY A 425 -24.98 5.61 -17.51
C GLY A 425 -24.98 5.90 -16.01
N THR A 426 -26.12 5.67 -15.39
CA THR A 426 -26.26 5.84 -13.94
C THR A 426 -25.49 4.76 -13.17
N ASP A 427 -24.75 5.20 -12.15
CA ASP A 427 -24.07 4.29 -11.21
C ASP A 427 -24.95 4.01 -9.95
N HIS A 428 -24.33 3.45 -8.91
CA HIS A 428 -24.97 3.15 -7.63
C HIS A 428 -25.54 4.39 -6.91
N THR A 429 -25.03 5.60 -7.23
CA THR A 429 -25.56 6.88 -6.71
C THR A 429 -26.71 7.42 -7.55
N ARG A 430 -27.11 6.72 -8.61
CA ARG A 430 -28.10 7.12 -9.62
C ARG A 430 -27.71 8.37 -10.40
N ARG A 431 -26.43 8.68 -10.49
CA ARG A 431 -25.88 9.80 -11.26
C ARG A 431 -25.19 9.28 -12.51
N LYS A 432 -25.30 10.02 -13.60
CA LYS A 432 -24.55 9.83 -14.84
C LYS A 432 -23.17 10.49 -14.72
N SER A 433 -22.22 10.05 -15.53
CA SER A 433 -20.86 10.64 -15.49
C SER A 433 -20.15 10.57 -16.84
N VAL A 434 -19.05 11.31 -16.91
CA VAL A 434 -18.03 11.15 -17.95
C VAL A 434 -16.72 10.75 -17.29
N THR A 435 -15.92 9.89 -17.97
CA THR A 435 -14.70 9.32 -17.38
C THR A 435 -13.57 9.34 -18.40
N ILE A 436 -12.39 9.84 -18.02
CA ILE A 436 -11.14 9.54 -18.72
C ILE A 436 -10.84 8.07 -18.42
N PRO A 437 -10.75 7.18 -19.43
CA PRO A 437 -10.69 5.74 -19.20
C PRO A 437 -9.57 5.33 -18.24
N TRP A 438 -9.87 4.42 -17.34
CA TRP A 438 -8.86 3.68 -16.59
C TRP A 438 -8.34 2.56 -17.49
N VAL A 439 -7.07 2.62 -17.85
CA VAL A 439 -6.43 1.59 -18.69
C VAL A 439 -5.72 0.61 -17.76
N GLY A 440 -6.00 -0.69 -17.88
CA GLY A 440 -5.30 -1.75 -17.16
C GLY A 440 -3.83 -1.82 -17.55
N LEU A 441 -3.03 -2.50 -16.71
CA LEU A 441 -1.65 -2.84 -17.07
C LEU A 441 -1.65 -3.73 -18.32
N GLU A 442 -0.54 -3.69 -19.06
CA GLU A 442 -0.32 -4.63 -20.16
C GLU A 442 -0.36 -6.07 -19.65
N SER A 443 -1.06 -6.94 -20.39
CA SER A 443 -1.14 -8.36 -20.02
C SER A 443 0.24 -9.01 -20.07
N ILE A 444 0.53 -9.82 -19.06
CA ILE A 444 1.75 -10.65 -18.99
C ILE A 444 1.50 -12.10 -19.40
N ASP A 445 0.35 -12.40 -20.02
CA ASP A 445 -0.03 -13.78 -20.41
C ASP A 445 1.02 -14.41 -21.34
N GLU A 446 1.45 -13.69 -22.37
CA GLU A 446 2.45 -14.16 -23.32
C GLU A 446 3.85 -14.25 -22.71
N LEU A 447 4.23 -13.28 -21.87
CA LEU A 447 5.51 -13.31 -21.16
C LEU A 447 5.63 -14.54 -20.24
N MET A 448 4.56 -14.90 -19.54
CA MET A 448 4.55 -16.09 -18.70
C MET A 448 4.71 -17.37 -19.51
N LEU A 449 4.12 -17.45 -20.70
CA LEU A 449 4.32 -18.58 -21.64
C LEU A 449 5.78 -18.63 -22.11
N GLU A 450 6.38 -17.50 -22.49
CA GLU A 450 7.79 -17.42 -22.88
C GLU A 450 8.70 -17.90 -21.72
N TYR A 451 8.48 -17.43 -20.49
CA TYR A 451 9.25 -17.84 -19.32
C TYR A 451 9.10 -19.35 -19.04
N ARG A 452 7.92 -19.89 -19.31
CA ARG A 452 7.67 -21.35 -19.20
C ARG A 452 8.47 -22.14 -20.23
N ASP A 453 8.49 -21.69 -21.48
CA ASP A 453 9.25 -22.30 -22.58
C ASP A 453 10.77 -22.24 -22.33
N ARG A 454 11.24 -21.18 -21.68
CA ARG A 454 12.63 -21.04 -21.21
C ARG A 454 12.96 -21.89 -19.99
N GLY A 455 11.97 -22.54 -19.37
CA GLY A 455 12.15 -23.40 -18.21
C GLY A 455 12.29 -22.70 -16.86
N LEU A 456 11.95 -21.40 -16.77
CA LEU A 456 12.06 -20.58 -15.56
C LEU A 456 11.08 -21.01 -14.46
N PHE A 457 10.00 -21.71 -14.78
CA PHE A 457 9.05 -22.28 -13.80
C PHE A 457 9.57 -23.55 -13.11
N GLY A 458 10.78 -24.03 -13.46
CA GLY A 458 11.32 -25.27 -12.92
C GLY A 458 10.57 -26.52 -13.41
N LYS A 459 11.06 -27.71 -13.04
CA LYS A 459 10.31 -28.95 -13.28
C LYS A 459 9.19 -29.06 -12.25
N VAL A 460 7.95 -29.05 -12.70
CA VAL A 460 6.78 -29.35 -11.86
C VAL A 460 7.00 -30.74 -11.25
N GLY A 461 7.26 -30.83 -9.94
CA GLY A 461 7.36 -32.12 -9.25
C GLY A 461 8.48 -32.28 -8.22
N GLN A 462 9.38 -31.33 -8.06
CA GLN A 462 10.32 -31.33 -6.93
C GLN A 462 10.04 -30.15 -6.01
N GLY A 463 8.92 -30.22 -5.32
CA GLY A 463 8.67 -29.34 -4.18
C GLY A 463 9.83 -29.51 -3.19
N SER A 464 10.56 -28.44 -2.96
CA SER A 464 11.56 -28.34 -1.90
C SER A 464 10.88 -28.55 -0.54
N THR A 465 10.74 -29.82 -0.14
CA THR A 465 10.36 -30.20 1.23
C THR A 465 11.50 -29.99 2.24
N THR A 466 12.51 -29.21 1.88
CA THR A 466 13.71 -29.01 2.71
C THR A 466 13.85 -27.57 3.18
N ARG A 467 12.91 -27.07 3.94
CA ARG A 467 13.15 -25.96 4.89
C ARG A 467 12.26 -26.02 6.14
N LEU A 468 12.00 -27.24 6.63
CA LEU A 468 11.65 -27.44 8.03
C LEU A 468 12.96 -27.75 8.77
N GLY A 469 13.58 -26.75 9.39
CA GLY A 469 14.68 -27.03 10.32
C GLY A 469 15.89 -26.12 10.26
N GLN A 470 15.72 -24.82 10.10
CA GLN A 470 16.65 -23.88 10.73
C GLN A 470 15.85 -22.94 11.64
N ASP A 471 15.71 -23.41 12.87
CA ASP A 471 15.43 -22.58 14.03
C ASP A 471 16.45 -21.43 14.07
N HIS A 472 16.17 -20.34 13.39
CA HIS A 472 16.71 -19.07 13.82
C HIS A 472 16.02 -18.74 15.12
N SER A 473 16.71 -19.10 16.19
CA SER A 473 16.45 -18.94 17.60
C SER A 473 15.39 -17.87 17.94
N LEU A 474 14.68 -18.13 19.02
CA LEU A 474 13.79 -17.21 19.76
C LEU A 474 14.26 -15.73 19.85
N LEU A 475 15.51 -15.42 19.50
CA LEU A 475 16.07 -14.08 19.35
C LEU A 475 15.57 -13.39 18.05
N GLY A 476 15.36 -14.10 16.95
CA GLY A 476 14.82 -13.53 15.71
C GLY A 476 13.34 -13.14 15.84
N ALA A 477 12.54 -13.92 16.55
CA ALA A 477 11.14 -13.61 16.82
C ALA A 477 10.95 -12.38 17.73
N LEU A 478 11.95 -12.05 18.54
CA LEU A 478 11.99 -10.84 19.39
C LEU A 478 12.47 -9.60 18.60
N ILE A 479 13.17 -9.79 17.50
CA ILE A 479 13.70 -8.70 16.66
C ILE A 479 12.69 -8.33 15.55
N HIS A 480 11.86 -9.26 15.10
CA HIS A 480 10.80 -9.02 14.10
C HIS A 480 9.42 -8.70 14.70
N GLY A 481 9.35 -8.44 16.00
CA GLY A 481 8.13 -7.97 16.64
C GLY A 481 7.79 -6.55 16.21
N ASP A 482 6.81 -6.41 15.34
CA ASP A 482 6.21 -5.15 14.89
C ASP A 482 5.52 -4.34 16.01
N GLN A 483 6.08 -4.29 17.23
CA GLN A 483 5.45 -3.52 18.31
C GLN A 483 6.45 -2.96 19.34
N PRO A 484 6.59 -1.64 19.46
CA PRO A 484 7.37 -1.00 20.53
C PRO A 484 6.65 -0.90 21.88
N LEU A 485 5.44 -1.42 22.04
CA LEU A 485 4.60 -1.18 23.23
C LEU A 485 4.88 -2.09 24.44
N VAL A 486 5.65 -3.18 24.29
CA VAL A 486 5.90 -4.12 25.41
C VAL A 486 7.21 -3.84 26.15
N ALA A 487 8.12 -3.05 25.58
CA ALA A 487 9.43 -2.79 26.21
C ALA A 487 9.37 -1.77 27.36
N LEU A 488 8.37 -0.91 27.45
CA LEU A 488 8.30 0.19 28.43
C LEU A 488 7.77 -0.22 29.81
N VAL A 489 7.20 -1.41 29.97
CA VAL A 489 6.65 -1.86 31.29
C VAL A 489 7.63 -2.75 32.05
N ARG A 490 8.73 -3.22 31.46
CA ARG A 490 9.70 -4.12 32.13
C ARG A 490 11.02 -3.49 32.58
N SER A 491 11.32 -2.24 32.31
CA SER A 491 12.58 -1.60 32.75
C SER A 491 12.57 -1.04 34.17
N GLY A 492 11.58 -1.36 34.98
CA GLY A 492 11.36 -0.83 36.34
C GLY A 492 11.73 -1.74 37.48
N ARG A 493 12.59 -2.75 37.32
CA ARG A 493 13.19 -3.47 38.47
C ARG A 493 14.38 -4.35 38.05
N SER A 494 15.60 -3.85 38.15
CA SER A 494 16.73 -4.68 38.53
C SER A 494 17.62 -3.93 39.52
N ARG A 495 17.62 -4.46 40.72
CA ARG A 495 18.48 -4.04 41.82
C ARG A 495 19.94 -4.42 41.51
N VAL A 496 20.77 -3.48 41.84
CA VAL A 496 22.18 -3.63 42.18
C VAL A 496 22.47 -4.91 42.96
N SER A 497 23.41 -5.72 42.54
CA SER A 497 24.22 -6.54 43.38
C SER A 497 25.67 -6.55 42.89
N GLN A 498 26.51 -6.22 43.86
CA GLN A 498 27.94 -6.02 43.80
C GLN A 498 28.70 -7.29 43.42
N SER A 499 29.87 -7.02 42.80
CA SER A 499 30.98 -7.98 42.68
C SER A 499 31.44 -8.55 44.02
N PRO A 500 32.24 -9.63 43.98
CA PRO A 500 33.62 -9.43 44.39
C PRO A 500 34.68 -9.99 43.45
N ARG A 501 35.84 -9.33 43.53
CA ARG A 501 37.16 -9.71 42.98
C ARG A 501 37.58 -11.10 43.43
N ILE A 502 38.46 -11.78 42.68
CA ILE A 502 39.79 -12.24 43.14
C ILE A 502 40.40 -13.13 42.05
N HIS A 503 41.59 -12.79 41.74
CA HIS A 503 42.87 -13.22 41.23
C HIS A 503 43.03 -13.31 39.73
#